data_c3bb07820b8adc5b2eb11119df7fa11c
#
_entry.id   c3bb07820b8adc5b2eb11119df7fa11c
#
_cell.length_a   1.000
_cell.length_b   1.000
_cell.length_c   1.000
_cell.angle_alpha   90.00
_cell.angle_beta   90.00
_cell.angle_gamma   90.00
#
_symmetry.space_group_name_H-M   'P 1'
#
loop_
_entity.id
_entity.type
_entity.pdbx_description
1 polymer ?
#
loop_
_entity_poly.entity_id
_entity_poly.type
_entity_poly.pdbx_seq_one_letter_code
_entity_poly.pdbx_strand_id
1 'polypeptide(L)'
;ELAREAGVTERTFFRHFPTKEAVLFQDYETQVEWLADALARRPKSESVFDAVLAGIAGFPYDLEVVRQAATARTELISAERIAGHLRVVQSSFAGVLTDFVRMRYADLPDIDLVAEVAGAAIAAVLVVAVENWGRNGCVDDLGEITAASMTLLRSGFAVLS
;
A
#
# COMPACT_ATOMS: atom_id res chain seq x y z
N GLU A 1 22.89 7.20 -15.62
CA GLU A 1 22.05 8.39 -15.83
C GLU A 1 21.33 8.75 -14.52
N LEU A 2 20.52 7.89 -13.93
CA LEU A 2 19.81 8.10 -12.65
C LEU A 2 20.74 8.48 -11.48
N ALA A 3 21.91 7.82 -11.33
CA ALA A 3 22.87 8.14 -10.28
C ALA A 3 23.44 9.56 -10.42
N ARG A 4 23.63 10.01 -11.65
CA ARG A 4 24.14 11.36 -11.95
C ARG A 4 23.09 12.43 -11.65
N GLU A 5 21.82 12.17 -11.93
CA GLU A 5 20.70 13.07 -11.60
C GLU A 5 20.50 13.16 -10.08
N ALA A 6 20.70 12.05 -9.36
CA ALA A 6 20.66 12.02 -7.90
C ALA A 6 21.92 12.60 -7.22
N GLY A 7 22.93 13.03 -7.97
CA GLY A 7 24.16 13.64 -7.42
C GLY A 7 25.05 12.68 -6.64
N VAL A 8 24.92 11.37 -6.85
CA VAL A 8 25.70 10.33 -6.18
C VAL A 8 26.49 9.48 -7.16
N THR A 9 27.51 8.76 -6.67
CA THR A 9 28.24 7.82 -7.53
C THR A 9 27.39 6.59 -7.86
N GLU A 10 27.61 5.97 -9.02
CA GLU A 10 26.91 4.72 -9.39
C GLU A 10 27.05 3.64 -8.32
N ARG A 11 28.23 3.53 -7.71
CA ARG A 11 28.47 2.58 -6.62
C ARG A 11 27.61 2.87 -5.38
N THR A 12 27.42 4.13 -5.03
CA THR A 12 26.57 4.55 -3.92
C THR A 12 25.11 4.33 -4.27
N PHE A 13 24.70 4.65 -5.49
CA PHE A 13 23.35 4.42 -5.99
C PHE A 13 22.97 2.93 -5.94
N PHE A 14 23.79 2.04 -6.53
CA PHE A 14 23.50 0.60 -6.55
C PHE A 14 23.68 -0.10 -5.19
N ARG A 15 24.29 0.54 -4.21
CA ARG A 15 24.29 0.05 -2.83
C ARG A 15 22.94 0.24 -2.15
N HIS A 16 22.22 1.32 -2.46
CA HIS A 16 20.87 1.61 -1.96
C HIS A 16 19.78 0.98 -2.83
N PHE A 17 20.02 0.91 -4.12
CA PHE A 17 19.10 0.37 -5.11
C PHE A 17 19.77 -0.77 -5.89
N PRO A 18 19.74 -2.01 -5.39
CA PRO A 18 20.43 -3.14 -6.01
C PRO A 18 19.94 -3.42 -7.43
N THR A 19 18.74 -2.97 -7.79
CA THR A 19 18.21 -3.03 -9.16
C THR A 19 17.58 -1.69 -9.56
N LYS A 20 17.46 -1.45 -10.87
CA LYS A 20 16.75 -0.27 -11.38
C LYS A 20 15.27 -0.27 -10.96
N GLU A 21 14.70 -1.45 -10.83
CA GLU A 21 13.33 -1.65 -10.41
C GLU A 21 13.11 -1.25 -8.95
N ALA A 22 14.09 -1.48 -8.06
CA ALA A 22 13.98 -1.09 -6.65
C ALA A 22 13.68 0.40 -6.47
N VAL A 23 14.21 1.26 -7.36
CA VAL A 23 13.90 2.70 -7.34
C VAL A 23 12.41 2.97 -7.60
N LEU A 24 11.80 2.20 -8.51
CA LEU A 24 10.41 2.39 -8.94
C LEU A 24 9.39 1.90 -7.92
N PHE A 25 9.83 1.19 -6.88
CA PHE A 25 8.99 0.66 -5.81
C PHE A 25 9.32 1.22 -4.42
N GLN A 26 10.28 2.14 -4.32
CA GLN A 26 10.70 2.74 -3.06
C GLN A 26 9.57 3.51 -2.36
N ASP A 27 8.67 4.10 -3.12
CA ASP A 27 7.49 4.80 -2.62
C ASP A 27 6.61 3.90 -1.74
N TYR A 28 6.53 2.60 -2.04
CA TYR A 28 5.75 1.66 -1.24
C TYR A 28 6.35 1.39 0.14
N GLU A 29 7.67 1.29 0.27
CA GLU A 29 8.33 1.12 1.57
C GLU A 29 8.01 2.30 2.49
N THR A 30 8.13 3.52 1.97
CA THR A 30 7.77 4.74 2.70
C THR A 30 6.29 4.77 3.09
N GLN A 31 5.40 4.27 2.22
CA GLN A 31 3.97 4.18 2.53
C GLN A 31 3.67 3.15 3.64
N VAL A 32 4.36 2.01 3.65
CA VAL A 32 4.21 0.99 4.69
C VAL A 32 4.65 1.53 6.05
N GLU A 33 5.80 2.20 6.13
CA GLU A 33 6.30 2.84 7.36
C GLU A 33 5.34 3.93 7.84
N TRP A 34 4.90 4.79 6.92
CA TRP A 34 3.90 5.81 7.24
C TRP A 34 2.61 5.22 7.81
N LEU A 35 2.09 4.18 7.17
CA LEU A 35 0.85 3.54 7.62
C LEU A 35 1.01 2.98 9.04
N ALA A 36 2.12 2.29 9.32
CA ALA A 36 2.41 1.76 10.66
C ALA A 36 2.38 2.88 11.71
N ASP A 37 3.06 3.98 11.44
CA ASP A 37 3.12 5.15 12.31
C ASP A 37 1.75 5.85 12.46
N ALA A 38 1.00 5.98 11.36
CA ALA A 38 -0.32 6.58 11.37
C ALA A 38 -1.30 5.74 12.21
N LEU A 39 -1.32 4.43 12.01
CA LEU A 39 -2.17 3.50 12.75
C LEU A 39 -1.85 3.48 14.25
N ALA A 40 -0.58 3.57 14.64
CA ALA A 40 -0.15 3.63 16.03
C ALA A 40 -0.74 4.84 16.78
N ARG A 41 -1.02 5.92 16.07
CA ARG A 41 -1.60 7.16 16.63
C ARG A 41 -3.13 7.22 16.61
N ARG A 42 -3.81 6.22 16.02
CA ARG A 42 -5.28 6.25 15.89
C ARG A 42 -5.99 5.94 17.21
N PRO A 43 -7.09 6.65 17.53
CA PRO A 43 -7.90 6.39 18.71
C PRO A 43 -8.41 4.95 18.74
N LYS A 44 -8.40 4.33 19.92
CA LYS A 44 -8.89 2.94 20.09
C LYS A 44 -10.38 2.76 19.78
N SER A 45 -11.16 3.85 19.81
CA SER A 45 -12.61 3.85 19.53
C SER A 45 -12.96 3.75 18.04
N GLU A 46 -11.99 3.97 17.14
CA GLU A 46 -12.24 3.84 15.70
C GLU A 46 -12.29 2.38 15.27
N SER A 47 -13.08 2.08 14.23
CA SER A 47 -12.99 0.80 13.54
C SER A 47 -11.66 0.64 12.81
N VAL A 48 -11.25 -0.60 12.53
CA VAL A 48 -10.04 -0.87 11.71
C VAL A 48 -10.13 -0.17 10.35
N PHE A 49 -11.30 -0.21 9.71
CA PHE A 49 -11.51 0.39 8.39
C PHE A 49 -11.35 1.91 8.43
N ASP A 50 -11.95 2.57 9.42
CA ASP A 50 -11.86 4.04 9.54
C ASP A 50 -10.42 4.46 9.89
N ALA A 51 -9.74 3.71 10.76
CA ALA A 51 -8.35 3.96 11.11
C ALA A 51 -7.41 3.84 9.90
N VAL A 52 -7.60 2.82 9.07
CA VAL A 52 -6.79 2.61 7.84
C VAL A 52 -7.04 3.71 6.83
N LEU A 53 -8.31 4.05 6.56
CA LEU A 53 -8.66 5.12 5.62
C LEU A 53 -8.10 6.46 6.07
N ALA A 54 -8.21 6.79 7.36
CA ALA A 54 -7.64 8.03 7.89
C ALA A 54 -6.09 8.04 7.85
N GLY A 55 -5.45 6.89 8.09
CA GLY A 55 -4.01 6.73 7.95
C GLY A 55 -3.54 7.03 6.52
N ILE A 56 -4.22 6.45 5.54
CA ILE A 56 -3.89 6.64 4.12
C ILE A 56 -4.17 8.06 3.67
N ALA A 57 -5.31 8.63 4.04
CA ALA A 57 -5.68 9.99 3.67
C ALA A 57 -4.69 11.04 4.22
N GLY A 58 -4.01 10.73 5.32
CA GLY A 58 -2.99 11.60 5.91
C GLY A 58 -1.61 11.49 5.26
N PHE A 59 -1.39 10.56 4.33
CA PHE A 59 -0.10 10.43 3.65
C PHE A 59 0.15 11.63 2.74
N PRO A 60 1.31 12.26 2.84
CA PRO A 60 1.64 13.46 2.05
C PRO A 60 2.00 13.07 0.60
N TYR A 61 1.01 12.60 -0.15
CA TYR A 61 1.22 12.26 -1.56
C TYR A 61 1.50 13.48 -2.41
N ASP A 62 2.53 13.38 -3.25
CA ASP A 62 2.52 14.05 -4.53
C ASP A 62 1.92 13.07 -5.57
N LEU A 63 0.65 13.27 -5.89
CA LEU A 63 -0.07 12.39 -6.83
C LEU A 63 0.58 12.37 -8.22
N GLU A 64 1.25 13.46 -8.61
CA GLU A 64 1.97 13.51 -9.87
C GLU A 64 3.17 12.56 -9.86
N VAL A 65 3.93 12.52 -8.77
CA VAL A 65 5.05 11.58 -8.59
C VAL A 65 4.54 10.13 -8.61
N VAL A 66 3.44 9.85 -7.92
CA VAL A 66 2.84 8.50 -7.91
C VAL A 66 2.38 8.09 -9.31
N ARG A 67 1.78 9.01 -10.07
CA ARG A 67 1.35 8.78 -11.45
C ARG A 67 2.54 8.52 -12.38
N GLN A 68 3.58 9.33 -12.28
CA GLN A 68 4.80 9.15 -13.07
C GLN A 68 5.48 7.81 -12.76
N ALA A 69 5.55 7.42 -11.49
CA ALA A 69 6.09 6.13 -11.09
C ALA A 69 5.24 4.95 -11.63
N ALA A 70 3.91 5.06 -11.60
CA ALA A 70 3.01 4.05 -12.16
C ALA A 70 3.20 3.90 -13.67
N THR A 71 3.30 5.00 -14.41
CA THR A 71 3.56 5.01 -15.85
C THR A 71 4.92 4.39 -16.16
N ALA A 72 5.97 4.83 -15.48
CA ALA A 72 7.34 4.32 -15.68
C ALA A 72 7.43 2.80 -15.38
N ARG A 73 6.73 2.31 -14.36
CA ARG A 73 6.64 0.86 -14.08
C ARG A 73 6.08 0.10 -15.28
N THR A 74 4.97 0.57 -15.83
CA THR A 74 4.30 -0.08 -16.97
C THR A 74 5.17 -0.08 -18.24
N GLU A 75 5.94 0.97 -18.46
CA GLU A 75 6.79 1.11 -19.64
C GLU A 75 8.13 0.35 -19.52
N LEU A 76 8.69 0.28 -18.31
CA LEU A 76 10.08 -0.17 -18.10
C LEU A 76 10.19 -1.60 -17.56
N ILE A 77 9.11 -2.17 -17.01
CA ILE A 77 9.13 -3.45 -16.31
C ILE A 77 8.04 -4.37 -16.87
N SER A 78 8.36 -5.67 -17.01
CA SER A 78 7.37 -6.65 -17.44
C SER A 78 6.24 -6.82 -16.39
N ALA A 79 5.03 -7.12 -16.86
CA ALA A 79 3.87 -7.34 -16.00
C ALA A 79 4.11 -8.41 -14.91
N GLU A 80 4.86 -9.47 -15.24
CA GLU A 80 5.22 -10.52 -14.29
C GLU A 80 6.09 -10.00 -13.14
N ARG A 81 7.08 -9.16 -13.44
CA ARG A 81 7.96 -8.54 -12.43
C ARG A 81 7.20 -7.54 -11.58
N ILE A 82 6.32 -6.74 -12.19
CA ILE A 82 5.42 -5.84 -11.44
C ILE A 82 4.57 -6.65 -10.46
N ALA A 83 3.91 -7.72 -10.92
CA ALA A 83 3.10 -8.58 -10.07
C ALA A 83 3.92 -9.24 -8.94
N GLY A 84 5.16 -9.60 -9.19
CA GLY A 84 6.08 -10.11 -8.17
C GLY A 84 6.35 -9.08 -7.07
N HIS A 85 6.67 -7.85 -7.43
CA HIS A 85 6.90 -6.76 -6.48
C HIS A 85 5.65 -6.38 -5.70
N LEU A 86 4.49 -6.29 -6.36
CA LEU A 86 3.22 -5.98 -5.70
C LEU A 86 2.83 -7.04 -4.65
N ARG A 87 3.19 -8.30 -4.84
CA ARG A 87 3.03 -9.34 -3.82
C ARG A 87 3.87 -9.07 -2.57
N VAL A 88 5.11 -8.61 -2.74
CA VAL A 88 5.98 -8.24 -1.61
C VAL A 88 5.40 -7.03 -0.88
N VAL A 89 4.98 -6.00 -1.61
CA VAL A 89 4.31 -4.81 -1.06
C VAL A 89 3.07 -5.20 -0.28
N GLN A 90 2.19 -6.02 -0.88
CA GLN A 90 0.98 -6.53 -0.22
C GLN A 90 1.31 -7.28 1.08
N SER A 91 2.34 -8.11 1.08
CA SER A 91 2.79 -8.84 2.27
C SER A 91 3.26 -7.88 3.38
N SER A 92 3.98 -6.82 3.01
CA SER A 92 4.45 -5.81 3.98
C SER A 92 3.28 -5.05 4.61
N PHE A 93 2.31 -4.60 3.81
CA PHE A 93 1.08 -3.99 4.32
C PHE A 93 0.29 -4.97 5.20
N ALA A 94 0.15 -6.22 4.78
CA ALA A 94 -0.54 -7.24 5.56
C ALA A 94 0.10 -7.44 6.93
N GLY A 95 1.43 -7.46 7.02
CA GLY A 95 2.15 -7.55 8.30
C GLY A 95 1.79 -6.41 9.25
N VAL A 96 1.90 -5.16 8.79
CA VAL A 96 1.55 -3.96 9.60
C VAL A 96 0.10 -3.99 10.06
N LEU A 97 -0.82 -4.35 9.17
CA LEU A 97 -2.25 -4.41 9.47
C LEU A 97 -2.59 -5.56 10.44
N THR A 98 -1.96 -6.72 10.27
CA THR A 98 -2.10 -7.85 11.19
C THR A 98 -1.68 -7.47 12.61
N ASP A 99 -0.51 -6.84 12.75
CA ASP A 99 -0.01 -6.41 14.06
C ASP A 99 -0.92 -5.34 14.68
N PHE A 100 -1.40 -4.41 13.88
CA PHE A 100 -2.34 -3.39 14.34
C PHE A 100 -3.64 -4.00 14.85
N VAL A 101 -4.25 -4.93 14.11
CA VAL A 101 -5.50 -5.62 14.52
C VAL A 101 -5.25 -6.44 15.77
N ARG A 102 -4.16 -7.22 15.83
CA ARG A 102 -3.81 -8.05 17.00
C ARG A 102 -3.67 -7.21 18.26
N MET A 103 -2.96 -6.10 18.20
CA MET A 103 -2.77 -5.22 19.36
C MET A 103 -4.08 -4.52 19.78
N ARG A 104 -4.92 -4.15 18.81
CA ARG A 104 -6.13 -3.38 19.06
C ARG A 104 -7.26 -4.22 19.67
N TYR A 105 -7.33 -5.48 19.30
CA TYR A 105 -8.40 -6.42 19.67
C TYR A 105 -7.88 -7.65 20.41
N ALA A 106 -6.84 -7.47 21.24
CA ALA A 106 -6.15 -8.56 21.93
C ALA A 106 -7.06 -9.46 22.78
N ASP A 107 -8.21 -8.94 23.20
CA ASP A 107 -9.18 -9.67 24.03
C ASP A 107 -10.19 -10.52 23.20
N LEU A 108 -10.14 -10.45 21.88
CA LEU A 108 -11.04 -11.26 21.05
C LEU A 108 -10.59 -12.73 21.00
N PRO A 109 -11.55 -13.68 21.04
CA PRO A 109 -11.26 -15.07 20.73
C PRO A 109 -10.65 -15.19 19.32
N ASP A 110 -9.72 -16.13 19.14
CA ASP A 110 -9.08 -16.42 17.85
C ASP A 110 -8.45 -15.20 17.16
N ILE A 111 -7.98 -14.22 17.96
CA ILE A 111 -7.46 -12.95 17.46
C ILE A 111 -6.35 -13.13 16.41
N ASP A 112 -5.53 -14.16 16.53
CA ASP A 112 -4.45 -14.41 15.56
C ASP A 112 -5.01 -14.69 14.15
N LEU A 113 -6.01 -15.56 14.05
CA LEU A 113 -6.68 -15.85 12.79
C LEU A 113 -7.43 -14.62 12.27
N VAL A 114 -8.17 -13.92 13.14
CA VAL A 114 -8.90 -12.70 12.76
C VAL A 114 -7.93 -11.63 12.23
N ALA A 115 -6.81 -11.43 12.91
CA ALA A 115 -5.81 -10.43 12.52
C ALA A 115 -5.14 -10.79 11.18
N GLU A 116 -4.77 -12.05 10.97
CA GLU A 116 -4.17 -12.51 9.71
C GLU A 116 -5.13 -12.34 8.52
N VAL A 117 -6.38 -12.76 8.69
CA VAL A 117 -7.41 -12.62 7.63
C VAL A 117 -7.71 -11.15 7.35
N ALA A 118 -7.90 -10.33 8.39
CA ALA A 118 -8.18 -8.91 8.21
C ALA A 118 -6.99 -8.18 7.58
N GLY A 119 -5.78 -8.44 8.05
CA GLY A 119 -4.55 -7.84 7.51
C GLY A 119 -4.35 -8.17 6.03
N ALA A 120 -4.49 -9.44 5.66
CA ALA A 120 -4.37 -9.89 4.28
C ALA A 120 -5.45 -9.29 3.37
N ALA A 121 -6.72 -9.28 3.83
CA ALA A 121 -7.84 -8.77 3.05
C ALA A 121 -7.73 -7.25 2.81
N ILE A 122 -7.42 -6.48 3.85
CA ILE A 122 -7.26 -5.02 3.74
C ILE A 122 -6.06 -4.69 2.85
N ALA A 123 -4.91 -5.36 3.03
CA ALA A 123 -3.74 -5.15 2.18
C ALA A 123 -4.03 -5.44 0.70
N ALA A 124 -4.78 -6.51 0.41
CA ALA A 124 -5.20 -6.82 -0.96
C ALA A 124 -6.06 -5.70 -1.56
N VAL A 125 -7.01 -5.15 -0.79
CA VAL A 125 -7.86 -4.04 -1.23
C VAL A 125 -7.03 -2.80 -1.55
N LEU A 126 -6.05 -2.44 -0.72
CA LEU A 126 -5.19 -1.28 -0.94
C LEU A 126 -4.38 -1.41 -2.24
N VAL A 127 -3.78 -2.57 -2.47
CA VAL A 127 -3.02 -2.83 -3.70
C VAL A 127 -3.93 -2.80 -4.93
N VAL A 128 -5.10 -3.45 -4.86
CA VAL A 128 -6.07 -3.48 -5.97
C VAL A 128 -6.58 -2.07 -6.30
N ALA A 129 -6.81 -1.22 -5.30
CA ALA A 129 -7.23 0.17 -5.52
C ALA A 129 -6.19 0.96 -6.34
N VAL A 130 -4.91 0.88 -5.97
CA VAL A 130 -3.82 1.53 -6.70
C VAL A 130 -3.64 0.95 -8.10
N GLU A 131 -3.70 -0.37 -8.26
CA GLU A 131 -3.59 -1.01 -9.57
C GLU A 131 -4.77 -0.63 -10.49
N ASN A 132 -5.99 -0.59 -9.96
CA ASN A 132 -7.16 -0.16 -10.71
C ASN A 132 -7.03 1.29 -11.17
N TRP A 133 -6.63 2.17 -10.27
CA TRP A 133 -6.35 3.56 -10.58
C TRP A 133 -5.30 3.70 -11.69
N GLY A 134 -4.18 2.98 -11.59
CA GLY A 134 -3.13 2.99 -12.61
C GLY A 134 -3.61 2.48 -13.98
N ARG A 135 -4.36 1.38 -14.02
CA ARG A 135 -4.91 0.83 -15.27
C ARG A 135 -5.92 1.76 -15.95
N ASN A 136 -6.61 2.59 -15.18
CA ASN A 136 -7.58 3.57 -15.69
C ASN A 136 -6.92 4.93 -16.00
N GLY A 137 -5.60 4.97 -16.15
CA GLY A 137 -4.87 6.17 -16.56
C GLY A 137 -4.74 7.23 -15.47
N CYS A 138 -4.92 6.86 -14.21
CA CYS A 138 -4.78 7.76 -13.06
C CYS A 138 -5.67 9.02 -13.12
N VAL A 139 -6.86 8.91 -13.70
CA VAL A 139 -7.77 10.04 -13.94
C VAL A 139 -8.65 10.32 -12.73
N ASP A 140 -9.13 9.24 -12.07
CA ASP A 140 -10.05 9.34 -10.94
C ASP A 140 -9.30 9.70 -9.64
N ASP A 141 -10.05 10.07 -8.60
CA ASP A 141 -9.48 10.30 -7.27
C ASP A 141 -9.11 8.96 -6.60
N LEU A 142 -7.83 8.78 -6.29
CA LEU A 142 -7.32 7.55 -5.67
C LEU A 142 -7.94 7.32 -4.28
N GLY A 143 -8.21 8.39 -3.54
CA GLY A 143 -8.84 8.31 -2.21
C GLY A 143 -10.28 7.78 -2.32
N GLU A 144 -11.05 8.26 -3.30
CA GLU A 144 -12.41 7.75 -3.56
C GLU A 144 -12.40 6.28 -3.97
N ILE A 145 -11.50 5.87 -4.85
CA ILE A 145 -11.35 4.46 -5.26
C ILE A 145 -11.01 3.59 -4.04
N THR A 146 -10.08 4.05 -3.20
CA THR A 146 -9.68 3.34 -2.00
C THR A 146 -10.85 3.20 -1.02
N ALA A 147 -11.58 4.28 -0.76
CA ALA A 147 -12.75 4.28 0.12
C ALA A 147 -13.86 3.36 -0.40
N ALA A 148 -14.13 3.40 -1.71
CA ALA A 148 -15.11 2.50 -2.34
C ALA A 148 -14.69 1.04 -2.22
N SER A 149 -13.42 0.72 -2.47
CA SER A 149 -12.88 -0.63 -2.35
C SER A 149 -12.94 -1.15 -0.91
N MET A 150 -12.63 -0.31 0.08
CA MET A 150 -12.77 -0.65 1.50
C MET A 150 -14.23 -0.88 1.90
N THR A 151 -15.17 -0.13 1.31
CA THR A 151 -16.60 -0.31 1.53
C THR A 151 -17.08 -1.66 1.02
N LEU A 152 -16.60 -2.12 -0.14
CA LEU A 152 -16.91 -3.45 -0.67
C LEU A 152 -16.45 -4.54 0.31
N LEU A 153 -15.23 -4.46 0.84
CA LEU A 153 -14.73 -5.41 1.83
C LEU A 153 -15.58 -5.37 3.11
N ARG A 154 -15.85 -4.18 3.64
CA ARG A 154 -16.64 -3.98 4.87
C ARG A 154 -18.05 -4.54 4.77
N SER A 155 -18.67 -4.46 3.60
CA SER A 155 -20.01 -5.00 3.34
C SER A 155 -20.03 -6.51 3.08
N GLY A 156 -18.89 -7.19 3.11
CA GLY A 156 -18.80 -8.60 2.74
C GLY A 156 -19.20 -8.87 1.29
N PHE A 157 -18.96 -7.89 0.39
CA PHE A 157 -19.34 -7.98 -1.02
C PHE A 157 -20.85 -8.24 -1.24
N ALA A 158 -21.70 -7.65 -0.40
CA ALA A 158 -23.16 -7.81 -0.48
C ALA A 158 -23.75 -7.50 -1.90
N VAL A 159 -23.02 -6.75 -2.72
CA VAL A 159 -23.37 -6.49 -4.14
C VAL A 159 -23.36 -7.76 -5.00
N LEU A 160 -22.73 -8.84 -4.55
CA LEU A 160 -22.64 -10.14 -5.25
C LEU A 160 -23.68 -11.17 -4.76
N SER A 161 -24.52 -10.82 -3.77
CA SER A 161 -25.49 -11.71 -3.12
C SER A 161 -26.87 -11.69 -3.78
#